data_3b1209fc7966ccb139cc6f06baa14149
#
_entry.id   3b1209fc7966ccb139cc6f06baa14149
#
_cell.length_a   1.000
_cell.length_b   1.000
_cell.length_c   1.000
_cell.angle_alpha   90.00
_cell.angle_beta   90.00
_cell.angle_gamma   90.00
#
_symmetry.space_group_name_H-M   'P 1'
#
loop_
_entity.id
_entity.type
_entity.pdbx_description
1 polymer ?
#
loop_
_entity_poly.entity_id
_entity_poly.type
_entity_poly.pdbx_seq_one_letter_code
_entity_poly.pdbx_strand_id
1 'polypeptide(L)'
;LRNAYDVVLNSQGDLFTCDSDAEKDAGLPWYRPPRFLHAVNGADFGWREGPEKWPKHYADSLPPIAELGPSSPAGLVSGHLTHFPKPYKNAIFVLDWTFGTIHSIHLKPEGAGYNAKSQIFLSGPNMPVTDAAIHPDGSLYFVTGGRGVPSKLYRVRYENPIEPNKESQPSPRLREQRLRLESFHKSNPGDRALREAWESLGNPDRWVRHAARIALEKQPIDGWRTLFEKETNNRTSIHASLALARKAPVHRRAALAKLSNLNFESLNEENQLAYLRTLAIASKIEPAPPPELLAIITPQLDAAYPAASDALNMELSRILSRLEPKGFINKTLNLLQTRRSSRADVDFAILNQNTTYGDRFRRFAESPADPLGLHLAFMASHADAGNWRPAQMQRLASWLRESLKHAPAGTNYHEVINRLSDNVENALTPAVRAKLGARATTPSSPRILPQGPGRNWTLTAALKATETLSRRNFANGRRAYEAASCADCHVFAGKGKAFGPVLDGLSQRYSRGTLLEAIIHPSRALPETYATSVITTKSGNVFSGRIVSRDKEGLFIAENPFAPNDIARLEQSVIKQEETSPVSPMPTALLNSLNPDELKDLTAYLLADGKAEDSRFFNSN
;
A
#
# COMPACT_ATOMS: atom_id res chain seq x y z
N LEU A 1 10.35 -4.90 4.53
CA LEU A 1 10.60 -3.68 3.75
C LEU A 1 10.16 -3.86 2.31
N ARG A 2 9.59 -2.82 1.70
CA ARG A 2 9.30 -2.79 0.27
C ARG A 2 10.26 -1.81 -0.41
N ASN A 3 11.11 -2.30 -1.31
CA ASN A 3 12.01 -1.47 -2.11
C ASN A 3 12.86 -0.50 -1.27
N ALA A 4 13.42 -0.96 -0.14
CA ALA A 4 14.44 -0.19 0.56
C ALA A 4 15.65 -0.04 -0.38
N TYR A 5 15.95 1.18 -0.79
CA TYR A 5 16.92 1.47 -1.84
C TYR A 5 18.27 1.89 -1.27
N ASP A 6 18.26 2.60 -0.15
CA ASP A 6 19.45 3.15 0.46
C ASP A 6 19.42 3.05 1.99
N VAL A 7 20.56 3.19 2.62
CA VAL A 7 20.75 3.18 4.07
C VAL A 7 21.72 4.27 4.49
N VAL A 8 21.52 4.84 5.69
CA VAL A 8 22.38 5.88 6.22
C VAL A 8 22.61 5.70 7.72
N LEU A 9 23.81 6.04 8.17
CA LEU A 9 24.13 6.12 9.60
C LEU A 9 24.03 7.58 10.07
N ASN A 10 23.48 7.78 11.28
CA ASN A 10 23.66 9.06 11.95
C ASN A 10 25.06 9.15 12.61
N SER A 11 25.37 10.28 13.22
CA SER A 11 26.66 10.49 13.91
C SER A 11 26.93 9.53 15.07
N GLN A 12 25.90 8.82 15.56
CA GLN A 12 25.98 7.86 16.67
C GLN A 12 26.08 6.41 16.19
N GLY A 13 26.09 6.17 14.88
CA GLY A 13 26.14 4.86 14.27
C GLY A 13 24.82 4.09 14.27
N ASP A 14 23.69 4.74 14.55
CA ASP A 14 22.38 4.13 14.36
C ASP A 14 21.99 4.16 12.87
N LEU A 15 21.43 3.05 12.38
CA LEU A 15 21.12 2.83 10.98
C LEU A 15 19.68 3.23 10.64
N PHE A 16 19.50 3.94 9.54
CA PHE A 16 18.20 4.35 9.03
C PHE A 16 18.03 3.98 7.56
N THR A 17 16.78 3.79 7.16
CA THR A 17 16.40 3.52 5.77
C THR A 17 15.00 4.03 5.49
N CYS A 18 14.60 4.02 4.23
CA CYS A 18 13.24 4.25 3.80
C CYS A 18 12.66 3.03 3.11
N ASP A 19 11.35 2.93 3.07
CA ASP A 19 10.66 2.04 2.14
C ASP A 19 9.61 2.80 1.32
N SER A 20 9.21 2.25 0.18
CA SER A 20 8.18 2.82 -0.70
C SER A 20 6.80 2.24 -0.40
N ASP A 21 5.76 2.89 -0.92
CA ASP A 21 4.37 2.42 -0.86
C ASP A 21 3.94 1.59 -2.08
N ALA A 22 2.67 1.19 -2.07
CA ALA A 22 1.94 0.73 -3.23
C ALA A 22 0.88 1.80 -3.55
N GLU A 23 1.25 2.79 -4.33
CA GLU A 23 0.43 3.98 -4.62
C GLU A 23 -0.95 3.65 -5.21
N LYS A 24 -1.09 2.49 -5.86
CA LYS A 24 -2.37 1.97 -6.35
C LYS A 24 -3.37 1.69 -5.23
N ASP A 25 -2.88 1.44 -4.00
CA ASP A 25 -3.70 1.08 -2.84
C ASP A 25 -4.13 2.30 -2.02
N ALA A 26 -3.81 3.52 -2.48
CA ALA A 26 -4.24 4.75 -1.81
C ALA A 26 -5.76 4.72 -1.52
N GLY A 27 -6.11 4.97 -0.25
CA GLY A 27 -7.48 4.93 0.27
C GLY A 27 -7.98 3.57 0.75
N LEU A 28 -7.27 2.50 0.48
CA LEU A 28 -7.61 1.19 1.02
C LEU A 28 -7.18 1.05 2.49
N PRO A 29 -7.87 0.23 3.30
CA PRO A 29 -7.58 0.07 4.72
C PRO A 29 -6.14 -0.37 5.02
N TRP A 30 -5.51 -1.06 4.09
CA TRP A 30 -4.12 -1.55 4.20
C TRP A 30 -3.08 -0.62 3.61
N TYR A 31 -3.47 0.48 2.94
CA TYR A 31 -2.51 1.45 2.42
C TYR A 31 -1.70 2.09 3.56
N ARG A 32 -0.40 2.18 3.36
CA ARG A 32 0.53 2.91 4.22
C ARG A 32 1.52 3.66 3.33
N PRO A 33 1.74 4.97 3.57
CA PRO A 33 2.67 5.77 2.77
C PRO A 33 4.11 5.26 2.89
N PRO A 34 5.04 5.77 2.08
CA PRO A 34 6.47 5.62 2.28
C PRO A 34 6.87 6.01 3.70
N ARG A 35 7.79 5.23 4.28
CA ARG A 35 8.15 5.31 5.70
C ARG A 35 9.64 5.54 5.87
N PHE A 36 10.00 6.36 6.85
CA PHE A 36 11.37 6.48 7.35
C PHE A 36 11.53 5.63 8.61
N LEU A 37 12.56 4.81 8.67
CA LEU A 37 12.69 3.67 9.57
C LEU A 37 14.03 3.69 10.30
N HIS A 38 14.00 3.43 11.61
CA HIS A 38 15.20 3.14 12.40
C HIS A 38 15.47 1.63 12.37
N ALA A 39 16.49 1.22 11.64
CA ALA A 39 16.81 -0.18 11.39
C ALA A 39 17.68 -0.76 12.50
N VAL A 40 17.04 -1.34 13.52
CA VAL A 40 17.72 -2.04 14.62
C VAL A 40 17.89 -3.53 14.32
N ASN A 41 18.76 -4.21 15.03
CA ASN A 41 19.00 -5.64 14.85
C ASN A 41 17.72 -6.45 15.16
N GLY A 42 17.36 -7.37 14.25
CA GLY A 42 16.13 -8.16 14.33
C GLY A 42 14.86 -7.39 13.96
N ALA A 43 14.95 -6.18 13.41
CA ALA A 43 13.80 -5.38 13.03
C ALA A 43 12.95 -6.06 11.94
N ASP A 44 11.65 -6.12 12.17
CA ASP A 44 10.63 -6.43 11.16
C ASP A 44 9.69 -5.22 11.06
N PHE A 45 9.56 -4.65 9.89
CA PHE A 45 8.70 -3.51 9.63
C PHE A 45 7.36 -3.90 8.98
N GLY A 46 7.02 -5.18 9.04
CA GLY A 46 5.68 -5.69 8.74
C GLY A 46 5.26 -5.64 7.28
N TRP A 47 6.19 -5.54 6.31
CA TRP A 47 5.80 -5.70 4.92
C TRP A 47 5.67 -7.18 4.55
N ARG A 48 4.57 -7.54 3.88
CA ARG A 48 4.30 -8.88 3.34
C ARG A 48 3.65 -8.75 1.97
N GLU A 49 3.91 -9.70 1.10
CA GLU A 49 3.17 -9.83 -0.15
C GLU A 49 1.70 -10.11 0.15
N GLY A 50 0.80 -9.46 -0.60
CA GLY A 50 -0.64 -9.52 -0.40
C GLY A 50 -1.17 -8.46 0.57
N PRO A 51 -1.02 -8.60 1.91
CA PRO A 51 -1.54 -7.60 2.86
C PRO A 51 -0.67 -6.34 2.98
N GLU A 52 0.39 -6.23 2.19
CA GLU A 52 1.29 -5.08 2.14
C GLU A 52 1.89 -4.70 3.52
N LYS A 53 1.79 -3.47 3.96
CA LYS A 53 2.36 -2.99 5.22
C LYS A 53 1.41 -3.19 6.39
N TRP A 54 1.92 -3.79 7.46
CA TRP A 54 1.16 -3.95 8.70
C TRP A 54 0.90 -2.62 9.41
N PRO A 55 -0.19 -2.55 10.21
CA PRO A 55 -0.44 -1.40 11.08
C PRO A 55 0.71 -1.16 12.06
N LYS A 56 0.97 0.10 12.37
CA LYS A 56 2.05 0.50 13.29
C LYS A 56 1.91 -0.02 14.72
N HIS A 57 0.70 -0.41 15.12
CA HIS A 57 0.40 -0.93 16.46
C HIS A 57 0.73 -2.43 16.63
N TYR A 58 1.10 -3.15 15.57
CA TYR A 58 1.43 -4.57 15.71
C TYR A 58 2.67 -4.78 16.58
N ALA A 59 2.52 -5.59 17.63
CA ALA A 59 3.56 -5.79 18.64
C ALA A 59 4.77 -6.61 18.12
N ASP A 60 4.60 -7.35 17.04
CA ASP A 60 5.63 -8.17 16.40
C ASP A 60 6.38 -7.47 15.26
N SER A 61 6.06 -6.21 14.99
CA SER A 61 6.81 -5.35 14.07
C SER A 61 7.19 -4.03 14.73
N LEU A 62 8.16 -3.32 14.14
CA LEU A 62 8.50 -1.97 14.56
C LEU A 62 7.75 -0.94 13.71
N PRO A 63 7.30 0.17 14.30
CA PRO A 63 6.65 1.24 13.56
C PRO A 63 7.68 2.05 12.77
N PRO A 64 7.22 2.84 11.78
CA PRO A 64 8.02 3.93 11.26
C PRO A 64 8.26 4.98 12.34
N ILE A 65 9.37 5.71 12.23
CA ILE A 65 9.64 6.88 13.05
C ILE A 65 9.17 8.17 12.40
N ALA A 66 8.94 8.16 11.09
CA ALA A 66 8.20 9.18 10.34
C ALA A 66 7.52 8.56 9.11
N GLU A 67 6.43 9.17 8.68
CA GLU A 67 5.78 8.92 7.39
C GLU A 67 6.11 10.09 6.47
N LEU A 68 6.39 9.79 5.18
CA LEU A 68 6.87 10.78 4.21
C LEU A 68 5.75 11.35 3.34
N GLY A 69 4.53 10.82 3.49
CA GLY A 69 3.45 11.12 2.55
C GLY A 69 3.68 10.46 1.18
N PRO A 70 2.93 10.85 0.14
CA PRO A 70 3.16 10.39 -1.22
C PRO A 70 4.58 10.74 -1.67
N SER A 71 5.40 9.74 -1.96
CA SER A 71 6.80 9.92 -2.35
C SER A 71 7.40 8.63 -2.92
N SER A 72 8.59 8.71 -3.51
CA SER A 72 9.40 7.57 -3.92
C SER A 72 10.83 7.78 -3.45
N PRO A 73 11.15 7.44 -2.20
CA PRO A 73 12.49 7.65 -1.65
C PRO A 73 13.54 6.88 -2.46
N ALA A 74 14.55 7.60 -2.96
CA ALA A 74 15.57 7.05 -3.84
C ALA A 74 16.99 7.13 -3.25
N GLY A 75 17.23 8.01 -2.28
CA GLY A 75 18.54 8.16 -1.65
C GLY A 75 18.44 8.76 -0.26
N LEU A 76 19.47 8.57 0.53
CA LEU A 76 19.60 9.02 1.92
C LEU A 76 21.00 9.58 2.18
N VAL A 77 21.08 10.74 2.83
CA VAL A 77 22.37 11.25 3.28
C VAL A 77 22.25 11.93 4.64
N SER A 78 23.22 11.70 5.53
CA SER A 78 23.26 12.32 6.84
C SER A 78 23.86 13.71 6.79
N GLY A 79 23.19 14.68 7.43
CA GLY A 79 23.65 16.07 7.48
C GLY A 79 24.86 16.33 8.36
N HIS A 80 25.33 15.37 9.17
CA HIS A 80 26.37 15.60 10.19
C HIS A 80 27.71 16.09 9.62
N LEU A 81 28.02 15.77 8.37
CA LEU A 81 29.20 16.25 7.68
C LEU A 81 28.99 17.58 6.93
N THR A 82 27.76 18.09 6.89
CA THR A 82 27.48 19.37 6.22
C THR A 82 27.94 20.55 7.08
N HIS A 83 28.15 21.68 6.41
CA HIS A 83 28.31 22.98 7.05
C HIS A 83 26.96 23.69 7.28
N PHE A 84 25.85 22.99 7.20
CA PHE A 84 24.52 23.55 7.45
C PHE A 84 24.31 23.91 8.92
N PRO A 85 23.48 24.91 9.20
CA PRO A 85 23.13 25.28 10.57
C PRO A 85 22.25 24.21 11.21
N LYS A 86 22.12 24.27 12.54
CA LYS A 86 21.03 23.58 13.20
C LYS A 86 19.68 24.08 12.65
N PRO A 87 18.71 23.22 12.45
CA PRO A 87 18.63 21.80 12.78
C PRO A 87 19.13 20.87 11.67
N TYR A 88 19.53 21.38 10.49
CA TYR A 88 19.84 20.58 9.29
C TYR A 88 21.11 19.72 9.43
N LYS A 89 22.09 20.20 10.23
CA LYS A 89 23.31 19.45 10.49
C LYS A 89 23.03 18.10 11.18
N ASN A 90 21.96 18.00 11.97
CA ASN A 90 21.57 16.78 12.66
C ASN A 90 20.44 16.03 11.93
N ALA A 91 20.02 16.53 10.78
CA ALA A 91 18.97 15.90 10.01
C ALA A 91 19.53 14.78 9.10
N ILE A 92 18.65 13.86 8.72
CA ILE A 92 18.88 12.96 7.61
C ILE A 92 18.09 13.50 6.42
N PHE A 93 18.74 13.67 5.28
CA PHE A 93 18.08 14.08 4.05
C PHE A 93 17.58 12.85 3.31
N VAL A 94 16.30 12.85 2.94
CA VAL A 94 15.64 11.82 2.15
C VAL A 94 15.27 12.42 0.80
N LEU A 95 15.72 11.78 -0.26
CA LEU A 95 15.57 12.25 -1.62
C LEU A 95 14.37 11.57 -2.27
N ASP A 96 13.37 12.35 -2.67
CA ASP A 96 12.16 11.86 -3.35
C ASP A 96 12.26 12.08 -4.85
N TRP A 97 12.27 10.97 -5.56
CA TRP A 97 12.30 10.98 -7.01
C TRP A 97 10.98 11.47 -7.62
N THR A 98 9.84 11.10 -7.02
CA THR A 98 8.52 11.31 -7.63
C THR A 98 8.13 12.78 -7.71
N PHE A 99 8.26 13.50 -6.59
CA PHE A 99 7.82 14.90 -6.52
C PHE A 99 8.98 15.90 -6.55
N GLY A 100 10.22 15.43 -6.74
CA GLY A 100 11.38 16.33 -6.84
C GLY A 100 11.63 17.07 -5.54
N THR A 101 11.53 16.38 -4.42
CA THR A 101 11.73 16.94 -3.09
C THR A 101 12.93 16.31 -2.37
N ILE A 102 13.57 17.09 -1.52
CA ILE A 102 14.50 16.60 -0.51
C ILE A 102 13.85 16.91 0.84
N HIS A 103 13.53 15.87 1.60
CA HIS A 103 13.04 16.00 2.97
C HIS A 103 14.21 16.09 3.93
N SER A 104 14.12 16.95 4.94
CA SER A 104 14.97 16.92 6.11
C SER A 104 14.24 16.23 7.26
N ILE A 105 14.78 15.12 7.73
CA ILE A 105 14.22 14.33 8.82
C ILE A 105 14.93 14.71 10.10
N HIS A 106 14.21 15.38 10.99
CA HIS A 106 14.70 15.85 12.27
C HIS A 106 14.45 14.79 13.33
N LEU A 107 15.51 14.09 13.71
CA LEU A 107 15.46 13.04 14.72
C LEU A 107 15.26 13.63 16.11
N LYS A 108 14.31 13.09 16.86
CA LYS A 108 14.12 13.33 18.29
C LYS A 108 14.31 12.02 19.02
N PRO A 109 15.31 11.91 19.89
CA PRO A 109 15.46 10.73 20.74
C PRO A 109 14.22 10.48 21.59
N GLU A 110 13.75 9.22 21.60
CA GLU A 110 12.60 8.78 22.37
C GLU A 110 12.85 7.36 22.90
N GLY A 111 12.99 7.24 24.20
CA GLY A 111 13.33 5.97 24.84
C GLY A 111 14.64 5.38 24.32
N ALA A 112 14.59 4.13 23.87
CA ALA A 112 15.72 3.43 23.27
C ALA A 112 15.83 3.61 21.75
N GLY A 113 15.00 4.45 21.15
CA GLY A 113 14.95 4.72 19.71
C GLY A 113 14.76 6.20 19.42
N TYR A 114 13.99 6.46 18.39
CA TYR A 114 13.72 7.81 17.89
C TYR A 114 12.24 7.97 17.51
N ASN A 115 11.78 9.19 17.62
CA ASN A 115 10.69 9.76 16.84
C ASN A 115 11.29 10.75 15.84
N ALA A 116 10.59 11.11 14.78
CA ALA A 116 11.12 12.04 13.80
C ALA A 116 10.04 12.92 13.18
N LYS A 117 10.44 14.14 12.79
CA LYS A 117 9.60 15.06 12.03
C LYS A 117 10.20 15.24 10.64
N SER A 118 9.42 15.00 9.61
CA SER A 118 9.76 15.30 8.23
C SER A 118 9.39 16.74 7.88
N GLN A 119 10.28 17.44 7.18
CA GLN A 119 10.04 18.76 6.59
C GLN A 119 10.64 18.80 5.20
N ILE A 120 10.06 19.56 4.28
CA ILE A 120 10.65 19.78 2.97
C ILE A 120 11.83 20.75 3.15
N PHE A 121 13.03 20.29 2.77
CA PHE A 121 14.25 21.09 2.76
C PHE A 121 14.41 21.82 1.42
N LEU A 122 14.14 21.12 0.32
CA LEU A 122 14.25 21.66 -1.02
C LEU A 122 13.24 20.97 -1.92
N SER A 123 12.66 21.70 -2.85
CA SER A 123 11.75 21.15 -3.86
C SER A 123 11.84 21.92 -5.16
N GLY A 124 11.52 21.26 -6.26
CA GLY A 124 11.46 21.91 -7.57
C GLY A 124 10.69 21.09 -8.59
N PRO A 125 10.03 21.73 -9.55
CA PRO A 125 9.33 21.04 -10.63
C PRO A 125 10.34 20.32 -11.54
N ASN A 126 9.97 19.13 -12.02
CA ASN A 126 10.80 18.31 -12.91
C ASN A 126 12.22 18.06 -12.37
N MET A 127 12.32 17.81 -11.07
CA MET A 127 13.58 17.59 -10.36
C MET A 127 13.60 16.20 -9.72
N PRO A 128 13.55 15.10 -10.49
CA PRO A 128 13.55 13.75 -9.94
C PRO A 128 14.90 13.46 -9.27
N VAL A 129 14.97 13.66 -7.96
CA VAL A 129 16.19 13.52 -7.17
C VAL A 129 16.49 12.05 -6.98
N THR A 130 17.71 11.62 -7.33
CA THR A 130 18.10 10.20 -7.31
C THR A 130 19.08 9.87 -6.20
N ASP A 131 20.12 10.70 -6.03
CA ASP A 131 21.19 10.43 -5.06
C ASP A 131 21.87 11.72 -4.61
N ALA A 132 22.55 11.69 -3.46
CA ALA A 132 23.31 12.82 -2.93
C ALA A 132 24.56 12.39 -2.16
N ALA A 133 25.52 13.30 -2.08
CA ALA A 133 26.73 13.14 -1.29
C ALA A 133 27.13 14.47 -0.62
N ILE A 134 27.84 14.36 0.51
CA ILE A 134 28.43 15.52 1.18
C ILE A 134 29.89 15.64 0.74
N HIS A 135 30.22 16.78 0.19
CA HIS A 135 31.60 17.10 -0.18
C HIS A 135 32.41 17.51 1.08
N PRO A 136 33.76 17.35 1.09
CA PRO A 136 34.60 17.76 2.21
C PRO A 136 34.49 19.24 2.62
N ASP A 137 34.03 20.11 1.71
CA ASP A 137 33.74 21.53 2.02
C ASP A 137 32.39 21.74 2.73
N GLY A 138 31.69 20.67 3.15
CA GLY A 138 30.42 20.70 3.84
C GLY A 138 29.20 21.03 2.95
N SER A 139 29.38 21.10 1.64
CA SER A 139 28.27 21.28 0.68
C SER A 139 27.56 19.95 0.42
N LEU A 140 26.24 20.02 0.22
CA LEU A 140 25.44 18.91 -0.28
C LEU A 140 25.40 18.95 -1.80
N TYR A 141 25.87 17.89 -2.44
CA TYR A 141 25.67 17.67 -3.87
C TYR A 141 24.57 16.64 -4.08
N PHE A 142 23.68 16.89 -5.04
CA PHE A 142 22.68 15.92 -5.43
C PHE A 142 22.50 15.88 -6.95
N VAL A 143 22.06 14.74 -7.44
CA VAL A 143 21.81 14.49 -8.85
C VAL A 143 20.34 14.25 -9.11
N THR A 144 19.90 14.66 -10.29
CA THR A 144 18.54 14.41 -10.78
C THR A 144 18.60 13.65 -12.09
N GLY A 145 17.57 12.86 -12.40
CA GLY A 145 17.47 12.14 -13.66
C GLY A 145 16.54 10.94 -13.62
N GLY A 146 16.53 10.19 -14.71
CA GLY A 146 15.73 8.98 -14.88
C GLY A 146 14.47 9.21 -15.71
N ARG A 147 13.99 8.14 -16.33
CA ARG A 147 12.78 8.08 -17.16
C ARG A 147 12.69 9.18 -18.23
N GLY A 148 13.80 9.46 -18.91
CA GLY A 148 13.85 10.46 -19.99
C GLY A 148 13.99 11.93 -19.54
N VAL A 149 14.05 12.19 -18.24
CA VAL A 149 14.35 13.55 -17.73
C VAL A 149 15.86 13.80 -17.83
N PRO A 150 16.32 14.96 -18.37
CA PRO A 150 17.74 15.29 -18.42
C PRO A 150 18.38 15.29 -17.04
N SER A 151 19.51 14.62 -16.91
CA SER A 151 20.27 14.58 -15.67
C SER A 151 20.95 15.93 -15.40
N LYS A 152 20.96 16.33 -14.12
CA LYS A 152 21.63 17.55 -13.64
C LYS A 152 22.33 17.27 -12.32
N LEU A 153 23.42 17.99 -12.06
CA LEU A 153 24.11 18.02 -10.79
C LEU A 153 23.89 19.38 -10.13
N TYR A 154 23.48 19.34 -8.88
CA TYR A 154 23.24 20.52 -8.06
C TYR A 154 24.18 20.54 -6.86
N ARG A 155 24.49 21.75 -6.37
CA ARG A 155 25.23 21.98 -5.14
C ARG A 155 24.45 22.92 -4.24
N VAL A 156 24.28 22.54 -2.99
CA VAL A 156 23.71 23.37 -1.92
C VAL A 156 24.79 23.64 -0.88
N ARG A 157 25.04 24.90 -0.58
CA ARG A 157 26.01 25.31 0.45
C ARG A 157 25.40 26.36 1.38
N TYR A 158 25.88 26.35 2.61
CA TYR A 158 25.57 27.41 3.57
C TYR A 158 26.69 28.45 3.55
N GLU A 159 26.34 29.72 3.47
CA GLU A 159 27.31 30.80 3.26
C GLU A 159 27.69 31.53 4.56
N ASN A 160 26.95 31.31 5.65
CA ASN A 160 27.23 31.96 6.93
C ASN A 160 28.21 31.14 7.80
N PRO A 161 28.81 31.74 8.87
CA PRO A 161 29.67 31.04 9.81
C PRO A 161 28.97 29.85 10.47
N ILE A 162 29.73 28.78 10.73
CA ILE A 162 29.25 27.53 11.33
C ILE A 162 29.20 27.70 12.84
N GLU A 163 28.03 27.39 13.45
CA GLU A 163 27.90 27.30 14.91
C GLU A 163 28.31 25.89 15.42
N PRO A 164 28.96 25.79 16.60
CA PRO A 164 29.21 24.53 17.24
C PRO A 164 27.91 23.77 17.54
N ASN A 165 27.88 22.47 17.26
CA ASN A 165 26.72 21.63 17.43
C ASN A 165 26.87 20.71 18.66
N LYS A 166 25.87 20.73 19.56
CA LYS A 166 25.66 19.69 20.59
C LYS A 166 24.45 18.83 20.14
N GLU A 167 24.70 17.59 19.84
CA GLU A 167 23.63 16.64 19.51
C GLU A 167 22.91 16.16 20.78
N SER A 168 21.59 16.03 20.67
CA SER A 168 20.77 15.37 21.66
C SER A 168 20.84 13.86 21.44
N GLN A 169 21.16 13.10 22.49
CA GLN A 169 21.26 11.64 22.40
C GLN A 169 20.01 10.95 22.96
N PRO A 170 19.62 9.76 22.46
CA PRO A 170 18.65 8.89 23.11
C PRO A 170 19.02 8.64 24.58
N SER A 171 18.07 8.25 25.42
CA SER A 171 18.37 7.86 26.79
C SER A 171 19.50 6.82 26.79
N PRO A 172 20.70 7.13 27.28
CA PRO A 172 21.84 6.22 27.19
C PRO A 172 21.50 4.87 27.80
N ARG A 173 20.80 4.85 28.92
CA ARG A 173 20.41 3.63 29.65
C ARG A 173 19.50 2.72 28.84
N LEU A 174 18.46 3.24 28.23
CA LEU A 174 17.51 2.42 27.44
C LEU A 174 18.14 1.95 26.12
N ARG A 175 18.95 2.82 25.48
CA ARG A 175 19.71 2.45 24.28
C ARG A 175 20.72 1.34 24.61
N GLU A 176 21.49 1.47 25.68
CA GLU A 176 22.42 0.44 26.14
C GLU A 176 21.71 -0.88 26.46
N GLN A 177 20.55 -0.81 27.14
CA GLN A 177 19.73 -1.99 27.43
C GLN A 177 19.28 -2.66 26.13
N ARG A 178 18.80 -1.91 25.14
CA ARG A 178 18.43 -2.43 23.81
C ARG A 178 19.62 -3.10 23.14
N LEU A 179 20.75 -2.43 23.01
CA LEU A 179 21.95 -2.97 22.36
C LEU A 179 22.44 -4.24 23.06
N ARG A 180 22.37 -4.30 24.38
CA ARG A 180 22.72 -5.49 25.14
C ARG A 180 21.76 -6.65 24.85
N LEU A 181 20.45 -6.41 24.80
CA LEU A 181 19.46 -7.42 24.41
C LEU A 181 19.66 -7.88 22.96
N GLU A 182 20.00 -6.98 22.05
CA GLU A 182 20.34 -7.31 20.67
C GLU A 182 21.58 -8.21 20.56
N SER A 183 22.55 -8.06 21.48
CA SER A 183 23.70 -8.98 21.55
C SER A 183 23.33 -10.41 21.90
N PHE A 184 22.10 -10.63 22.44
CA PHE A 184 21.53 -11.94 22.75
C PHE A 184 20.74 -12.55 21.58
N HIS A 185 20.63 -11.87 20.44
CA HIS A 185 19.99 -12.40 19.22
C HIS A 185 20.78 -13.52 18.56
N LYS A 186 21.51 -14.28 19.33
CA LYS A 186 22.28 -15.47 18.95
C LYS A 186 21.82 -16.69 19.73
N SER A 187 22.13 -17.87 19.25
CA SER A 187 21.81 -19.11 19.97
C SER A 187 22.66 -19.23 21.23
N ASN A 188 22.02 -19.64 22.33
CA ASN A 188 22.65 -19.98 23.59
C ASN A 188 23.49 -18.85 24.25
N PRO A 189 22.91 -17.67 24.56
CA PRO A 189 23.63 -16.57 25.20
C PRO A 189 23.83 -16.77 26.73
N GLY A 190 23.32 -17.88 27.29
CA GLY A 190 23.41 -18.23 28.71
C GLY A 190 22.22 -17.76 29.58
N ASP A 191 22.08 -18.37 30.76
CA ASP A 191 20.93 -18.15 31.66
C ASP A 191 20.73 -16.71 32.13
N ARG A 192 21.82 -15.98 32.30
CA ARG A 192 21.75 -14.56 32.69
C ARG A 192 21.06 -13.72 31.60
N ALA A 193 21.45 -13.96 30.34
CA ALA A 193 20.87 -13.24 29.20
C ALA A 193 19.38 -13.61 29.01
N LEU A 194 19.02 -14.86 29.25
CA LEU A 194 17.63 -15.30 29.19
C LEU A 194 16.77 -14.62 30.27
N ARG A 195 17.26 -14.53 31.52
CA ARG A 195 16.54 -13.80 32.59
C ARG A 195 16.39 -12.32 32.25
N GLU A 196 17.44 -11.67 31.80
CA GLU A 196 17.40 -10.25 31.42
C GLU A 196 16.41 -10.00 30.26
N ALA A 197 16.39 -10.87 29.26
CA ALA A 197 15.42 -10.80 28.17
C ALA A 197 13.99 -10.99 28.69
N TRP A 198 13.77 -11.94 29.62
CA TRP A 198 12.45 -12.18 30.23
C TRP A 198 11.94 -10.94 30.98
N GLU A 199 12.75 -10.38 31.89
CA GLU A 199 12.42 -9.18 32.67
C GLU A 199 12.12 -7.97 31.78
N SER A 200 12.78 -7.91 30.62
CA SER A 200 12.61 -6.82 29.67
C SER A 200 11.35 -6.92 28.79
N LEU A 201 10.62 -8.05 28.79
CA LEU A 201 9.36 -8.18 28.06
C LEU A 201 8.25 -7.25 28.60
N GLY A 202 8.28 -6.93 29.87
CA GLY A 202 7.36 -6.00 30.53
C GLY A 202 7.78 -4.51 30.42
N ASN A 203 8.91 -4.20 29.80
CA ASN A 203 9.43 -2.84 29.71
C ASN A 203 8.44 -1.89 29.02
N PRO A 204 8.21 -0.65 29.53
CA PRO A 204 7.37 0.34 28.85
C PRO A 204 7.93 0.80 27.49
N ASP A 205 9.25 0.72 27.28
CA ASP A 205 9.87 1.06 26.00
C ASP A 205 9.68 -0.05 24.96
N ARG A 206 9.10 0.30 23.83
CA ARG A 206 8.77 -0.66 22.77
C ARG A 206 10.00 -1.29 22.12
N TRP A 207 11.07 -0.54 21.94
CA TRP A 207 12.31 -1.00 21.32
C TRP A 207 13.02 -2.03 22.19
N VAL A 208 13.03 -1.77 23.52
CA VAL A 208 13.55 -2.72 24.51
C VAL A 208 12.74 -4.02 24.52
N ARG A 209 11.39 -3.92 24.55
CA ARG A 209 10.51 -5.13 24.47
C ARG A 209 10.73 -5.92 23.19
N HIS A 210 10.88 -5.23 22.05
CA HIS A 210 11.11 -5.89 20.76
C HIS A 210 12.43 -6.67 20.79
N ALA A 211 13.53 -6.06 21.23
CA ALA A 211 14.82 -6.71 21.34
C ALA A 211 14.76 -7.92 22.31
N ALA A 212 14.09 -7.76 23.46
CA ALA A 212 13.88 -8.84 24.43
C ALA A 212 13.10 -10.03 23.84
N ARG A 213 12.02 -9.75 23.10
CA ARG A 213 11.22 -10.79 22.44
C ARG A 213 12.05 -11.55 21.40
N ILE A 214 12.79 -10.86 20.54
CA ILE A 214 13.66 -11.53 19.57
C ILE A 214 14.74 -12.37 20.28
N ALA A 215 15.32 -11.86 21.36
CA ALA A 215 16.28 -12.65 22.15
C ALA A 215 15.68 -13.96 22.65
N LEU A 216 14.43 -13.96 23.16
CA LEU A 216 13.72 -15.17 23.58
C LEU A 216 13.35 -16.09 22.43
N GLU A 217 12.91 -15.54 21.30
CA GLU A 217 12.60 -16.34 20.10
C GLU A 217 13.82 -17.13 19.58
N LYS A 218 15.05 -16.66 19.88
CA LYS A 218 16.28 -17.37 19.53
C LYS A 218 16.65 -18.48 20.51
N GLN A 219 16.10 -18.49 21.74
CA GLN A 219 16.44 -19.49 22.75
C GLN A 219 15.53 -20.72 22.69
N PRO A 220 16.00 -21.91 23.14
CA PRO A 220 15.15 -23.08 23.34
C PRO A 220 14.00 -22.76 24.30
N ILE A 221 12.79 -23.22 23.99
CA ILE A 221 11.59 -22.94 24.79
C ILE A 221 11.71 -23.54 26.21
N ASP A 222 12.32 -24.69 26.33
CA ASP A 222 12.49 -25.35 27.63
C ASP A 222 13.27 -24.52 28.65
N GLY A 223 14.17 -23.64 28.16
CA GLY A 223 14.92 -22.71 29.01
C GLY A 223 14.06 -21.63 29.69
N TRP A 224 12.87 -21.31 29.13
CA TRP A 224 11.99 -20.28 29.68
C TRP A 224 10.53 -20.73 29.88
N ARG A 225 10.23 -22.02 29.68
CA ARG A 225 8.89 -22.59 29.85
C ARG A 225 8.34 -22.33 31.24
N THR A 226 9.13 -22.62 32.30
CA THR A 226 8.72 -22.42 33.69
C THR A 226 8.45 -20.95 34.02
N LEU A 227 9.21 -20.03 33.42
CA LEU A 227 8.96 -18.58 33.56
C LEU A 227 7.62 -18.21 32.90
N PHE A 228 7.36 -18.75 31.70
CA PHE A 228 6.10 -18.54 30.99
C PHE A 228 4.88 -19.03 31.78
N GLU A 229 4.95 -20.24 32.34
CA GLU A 229 3.85 -20.83 33.09
C GLU A 229 3.51 -19.99 34.35
N LYS A 230 4.53 -19.50 35.06
CA LYS A 230 4.39 -18.74 36.32
C LYS A 230 4.11 -17.25 36.14
N GLU A 231 4.21 -16.73 34.93
CA GLU A 231 4.07 -15.30 34.68
C GLU A 231 2.65 -14.78 34.96
N THR A 232 2.56 -13.68 35.69
CA THR A 232 1.29 -13.02 36.08
C THR A 232 1.18 -11.58 35.59
N ASN A 233 2.29 -10.96 35.18
CA ASN A 233 2.23 -9.62 34.60
C ASN A 233 1.57 -9.67 33.21
N ASN A 234 0.52 -8.90 33.00
CA ASN A 234 -0.27 -8.92 31.78
C ASN A 234 0.58 -8.62 30.52
N ARG A 235 1.41 -7.57 30.56
CA ARG A 235 2.26 -7.18 29.43
C ARG A 235 3.29 -8.26 29.10
N THR A 236 4.00 -8.74 30.11
CA THR A 236 4.96 -9.86 29.94
C THR A 236 4.28 -11.10 29.41
N SER A 237 3.12 -11.48 29.94
CA SER A 237 2.32 -12.63 29.48
C SER A 237 1.93 -12.53 28.01
N ILE A 238 1.50 -11.35 27.55
CA ILE A 238 1.14 -11.11 26.15
C ILE A 238 2.35 -11.26 25.23
N HIS A 239 3.48 -10.61 25.56
CA HIS A 239 4.68 -10.63 24.73
C HIS A 239 5.39 -11.99 24.75
N ALA A 240 5.37 -12.70 25.86
CA ALA A 240 5.85 -14.07 25.97
C ALA A 240 4.98 -15.05 25.16
N SER A 241 3.64 -14.90 25.20
CA SER A 241 2.71 -15.65 24.36
C SER A 241 2.94 -15.38 22.87
N LEU A 242 3.23 -14.13 22.50
CA LEU A 242 3.58 -13.76 21.13
C LEU A 242 4.86 -14.45 20.67
N ALA A 243 5.92 -14.41 21.50
CA ALA A 243 7.19 -15.11 21.21
C ALA A 243 6.96 -16.61 21.02
N LEU A 244 6.18 -17.23 21.92
CA LEU A 244 5.86 -18.65 21.89
C LEU A 244 5.09 -19.04 20.62
N ALA A 245 4.04 -18.30 20.27
CA ALA A 245 3.19 -18.56 19.11
C ALA A 245 3.93 -18.37 17.78
N ARG A 246 4.91 -17.43 17.73
CA ARG A 246 5.75 -17.18 16.56
C ARG A 246 6.84 -18.22 16.38
N LYS A 247 7.43 -18.69 17.49
CA LYS A 247 8.56 -19.61 17.47
C LYS A 247 8.18 -20.99 16.90
N ALA A 248 7.04 -21.56 17.32
CA ALA A 248 6.61 -22.84 16.81
C ALA A 248 5.08 -23.03 16.87
N PRO A 249 4.45 -23.53 15.80
CA PRO A 249 3.01 -23.77 15.75
C PRO A 249 2.50 -24.68 16.87
N VAL A 250 3.27 -25.69 17.27
CA VAL A 250 2.91 -26.66 18.33
C VAL A 250 2.64 -26.00 19.69
N HIS A 251 3.20 -24.82 19.95
CA HIS A 251 3.03 -24.10 21.21
C HIS A 251 1.90 -23.06 21.21
N ARG A 252 1.19 -22.88 20.09
CA ARG A 252 0.10 -21.89 19.97
C ARG A 252 -1.04 -22.16 20.95
N ARG A 253 -1.34 -23.44 21.25
CA ARG A 253 -2.34 -23.78 22.26
C ARG A 253 -1.97 -23.25 23.65
N ALA A 254 -0.72 -23.35 24.07
CA ALA A 254 -0.25 -22.79 25.35
C ALA A 254 -0.34 -21.26 25.37
N ALA A 255 -0.02 -20.59 24.26
CA ALA A 255 -0.19 -19.16 24.13
C ALA A 255 -1.66 -18.75 24.25
N LEU A 256 -2.59 -19.45 23.59
CA LEU A 256 -4.05 -19.22 23.73
C LEU A 256 -4.54 -19.42 25.16
N ALA A 257 -4.10 -20.48 25.84
CA ALA A 257 -4.46 -20.75 27.22
C ALA A 257 -3.96 -19.64 28.17
N LYS A 258 -2.76 -19.08 27.93
CA LYS A 258 -2.27 -17.93 28.71
C LYS A 258 -3.13 -16.69 28.45
N LEU A 259 -3.50 -16.41 27.18
CA LEU A 259 -4.36 -15.29 26.83
C LEU A 259 -5.77 -15.40 27.41
N SER A 260 -6.37 -16.60 27.44
CA SER A 260 -7.71 -16.80 28.01
C SER A 260 -7.82 -16.50 29.49
N ASN A 261 -6.69 -16.50 30.23
CA ASN A 261 -6.63 -16.16 31.66
C ASN A 261 -6.50 -14.64 31.88
N LEU A 262 -6.33 -13.82 30.84
CA LEU A 262 -6.23 -12.38 30.97
C LEU A 262 -7.61 -11.73 30.84
N ASN A 263 -7.89 -10.72 31.67
CA ASN A 263 -9.09 -9.90 31.51
C ASN A 263 -8.82 -8.81 30.46
N PHE A 264 -9.40 -8.96 29.28
CA PHE A 264 -9.18 -8.05 28.15
C PHE A 264 -9.58 -6.59 28.44
N GLU A 265 -10.69 -6.39 29.16
CA GLU A 265 -11.20 -5.04 29.49
C GLU A 265 -10.26 -4.27 30.43
N SER A 266 -9.56 -4.99 31.31
CA SER A 266 -8.61 -4.37 32.25
C SER A 266 -7.30 -3.92 31.62
N LEU A 267 -7.04 -4.29 30.35
CA LEU A 267 -5.82 -3.92 29.63
C LEU A 267 -5.96 -2.51 29.07
N ASN A 268 -4.85 -1.74 29.08
CA ASN A 268 -4.79 -0.50 28.31
C ASN A 268 -4.76 -0.80 26.80
N GLU A 269 -5.05 0.19 25.97
CA GLU A 269 -5.19 0.04 24.51
C GLU A 269 -3.96 -0.62 23.85
N GLU A 270 -2.74 -0.22 24.25
CA GLU A 270 -1.50 -0.84 23.74
C GLU A 270 -1.48 -2.34 23.97
N ASN A 271 -1.81 -2.77 25.19
CA ASN A 271 -1.84 -4.19 25.54
C ASN A 271 -3.05 -4.91 24.94
N GLN A 272 -4.20 -4.25 24.75
CA GLN A 272 -5.35 -4.81 24.02
C GLN A 272 -4.98 -5.10 22.57
N LEU A 273 -4.35 -4.17 21.87
CA LEU A 273 -3.88 -4.36 20.48
C LEU A 273 -2.82 -5.47 20.39
N ALA A 274 -1.88 -5.51 21.33
CA ALA A 274 -0.88 -6.59 21.40
C ALA A 274 -1.53 -7.96 21.69
N TYR A 275 -2.54 -8.01 22.56
CA TYR A 275 -3.34 -9.21 22.85
C TYR A 275 -4.05 -9.70 21.58
N LEU A 276 -4.77 -8.81 20.87
CA LEU A 276 -5.49 -9.15 19.64
C LEU A 276 -4.53 -9.67 18.55
N ARG A 277 -3.37 -9.02 18.39
CA ARG A 277 -2.34 -9.50 17.47
C ARG A 277 -1.82 -10.88 17.85
N THR A 278 -1.55 -11.11 19.13
CA THR A 278 -1.07 -12.39 19.65
C THR A 278 -2.13 -13.46 19.45
N LEU A 279 -3.40 -13.16 19.76
CA LEU A 279 -4.55 -14.06 19.55
C LEU A 279 -4.69 -14.45 18.08
N ALA A 280 -4.59 -13.47 17.16
CA ALA A 280 -4.69 -13.73 15.71
C ALA A 280 -3.59 -14.71 15.21
N ILE A 281 -2.38 -14.66 15.79
CA ILE A 281 -1.29 -15.58 15.46
C ILE A 281 -1.50 -16.94 16.14
N ALA A 282 -1.85 -16.93 17.43
CA ALA A 282 -2.02 -18.14 18.22
C ALA A 282 -3.23 -18.96 17.76
N SER A 283 -4.26 -18.32 17.20
CA SER A 283 -5.46 -19.00 16.67
C SER A 283 -5.22 -19.76 15.35
N LYS A 284 -4.04 -19.63 14.73
CA LYS A 284 -3.68 -20.42 13.53
C LYS A 284 -3.20 -21.81 13.91
N ILE A 285 -4.06 -22.57 14.59
CA ILE A 285 -3.81 -23.95 15.00
C ILE A 285 -4.51 -24.89 14.02
N GLU A 286 -3.84 -26.00 13.67
CA GLU A 286 -4.43 -27.11 12.93
C GLU A 286 -4.71 -28.26 13.91
N PRO A 287 -5.89 -28.88 13.90
CA PRO A 287 -6.99 -28.66 12.96
C PRO A 287 -7.84 -27.42 13.27
N ALA A 288 -7.91 -26.94 14.50
CA ALA A 288 -8.65 -25.71 14.89
C ALA A 288 -8.29 -25.30 16.33
N PRO A 289 -8.49 -24.02 16.71
CA PRO A 289 -8.36 -23.59 18.10
C PRO A 289 -9.32 -24.33 19.03
N PRO A 290 -8.89 -24.67 20.28
CA PRO A 290 -9.74 -25.37 21.24
C PRO A 290 -11.02 -24.59 21.57
N PRO A 291 -12.23 -25.17 21.36
CA PRO A 291 -13.49 -24.47 21.60
C PRO A 291 -13.65 -23.94 23.02
N GLU A 292 -13.11 -24.66 24.00
CA GLU A 292 -13.16 -24.29 25.42
C GLU A 292 -12.41 -22.97 25.70
N LEU A 293 -11.31 -22.72 25.01
CA LEU A 293 -10.56 -21.45 25.13
C LEU A 293 -11.27 -20.30 24.40
N LEU A 294 -11.85 -20.58 23.24
CA LEU A 294 -12.64 -19.60 22.50
C LEU A 294 -13.90 -19.20 23.26
N ALA A 295 -14.53 -20.14 23.98
CA ALA A 295 -15.70 -19.86 24.84
C ALA A 295 -15.40 -18.85 25.96
N ILE A 296 -14.16 -18.78 26.44
CA ILE A 296 -13.71 -17.79 27.43
C ILE A 296 -13.38 -16.45 26.77
N ILE A 297 -12.70 -16.48 25.62
CA ILE A 297 -12.17 -15.28 24.94
C ILE A 297 -13.29 -14.53 24.23
N THR A 298 -14.17 -15.22 23.50
CA THR A 298 -15.16 -14.59 22.61
C THR A 298 -16.09 -13.60 23.33
N PRO A 299 -16.67 -13.91 24.52
CA PRO A 299 -17.54 -12.98 25.23
C PRO A 299 -16.82 -11.68 25.64
N GLN A 300 -15.55 -11.76 26.03
CA GLN A 300 -14.76 -10.58 26.40
C GLN A 300 -14.54 -9.66 25.21
N LEU A 301 -14.22 -10.22 24.03
CA LEU A 301 -14.01 -9.44 22.82
C LEU A 301 -15.32 -8.87 22.27
N ASP A 302 -16.41 -9.65 22.35
CA ASP A 302 -17.74 -9.16 21.93
C ASP A 302 -18.22 -8.01 22.82
N ALA A 303 -17.99 -8.07 24.14
CA ALA A 303 -18.32 -6.98 25.05
C ALA A 303 -17.53 -5.69 24.73
N ALA A 304 -16.26 -5.83 24.34
CA ALA A 304 -15.40 -4.71 23.97
C ALA A 304 -15.68 -4.11 22.58
N TYR A 305 -16.53 -4.74 21.78
CA TYR A 305 -16.85 -4.27 20.43
C TYR A 305 -18.28 -3.69 20.33
N PRO A 306 -18.48 -2.50 19.69
CA PRO A 306 -17.44 -1.62 19.16
C PRO A 306 -16.69 -0.84 20.24
N ALA A 307 -15.41 -0.58 20.01
CA ALA A 307 -14.53 0.21 20.87
C ALA A 307 -14.49 1.69 20.45
N ALA A 308 -13.94 2.55 21.31
CA ALA A 308 -13.75 3.95 20.99
C ALA A 308 -12.63 4.19 19.94
N SER A 309 -11.63 3.30 19.91
CA SER A 309 -10.47 3.40 19.01
C SER A 309 -10.75 2.70 17.67
N ASP A 310 -10.44 3.38 16.57
CA ASP A 310 -10.48 2.82 15.21
C ASP A 310 -9.53 1.62 15.05
N ALA A 311 -8.36 1.67 15.68
CA ALA A 311 -7.40 0.56 15.67
C ALA A 311 -7.98 -0.70 16.36
N LEU A 312 -8.64 -0.52 17.51
CA LEU A 312 -9.33 -1.62 18.20
C LEU A 312 -10.49 -2.16 17.38
N ASN A 313 -11.31 -1.30 16.78
CA ASN A 313 -12.41 -1.73 15.93
C ASN A 313 -11.93 -2.55 14.72
N MET A 314 -10.81 -2.17 14.12
CA MET A 314 -10.19 -2.91 13.02
C MET A 314 -9.77 -4.32 13.45
N GLU A 315 -9.05 -4.45 14.57
CA GLU A 315 -8.56 -5.74 15.03
C GLU A 315 -9.67 -6.62 15.64
N LEU A 316 -10.60 -6.04 16.41
CA LEU A 316 -11.76 -6.75 16.97
C LEU A 316 -12.64 -7.30 15.86
N SER A 317 -13.02 -6.48 14.87
CA SER A 317 -13.87 -6.94 13.75
C SER A 317 -13.21 -8.06 12.95
N ARG A 318 -11.88 -8.02 12.76
CA ARG A 318 -11.11 -9.08 12.08
C ARG A 318 -11.18 -10.42 12.80
N ILE A 319 -11.17 -10.40 14.12
CA ILE A 319 -11.25 -11.62 14.94
C ILE A 319 -12.71 -12.07 15.06
N LEU A 320 -13.61 -11.15 15.40
CA LEU A 320 -15.02 -11.45 15.62
C LEU A 320 -15.75 -11.90 14.35
N SER A 321 -15.32 -11.49 13.16
CA SER A 321 -15.84 -12.01 11.89
C SER A 321 -15.61 -13.52 11.69
N ARG A 322 -14.67 -14.10 12.42
CA ARG A 322 -14.38 -15.55 12.41
C ARG A 322 -14.98 -16.29 13.59
N LEU A 323 -15.16 -15.60 14.72
CA LEU A 323 -15.75 -16.16 15.93
C LEU A 323 -17.28 -16.06 15.95
N GLU A 324 -17.83 -15.14 15.17
CA GLU A 324 -19.26 -14.93 14.88
C GLU A 324 -20.17 -14.91 16.11
N PRO A 325 -19.88 -14.11 17.16
CA PRO A 325 -20.80 -14.00 18.29
C PRO A 325 -22.14 -13.40 17.86
N LYS A 326 -23.20 -13.82 18.55
CA LYS A 326 -24.55 -13.28 18.31
C LYS A 326 -24.54 -11.77 18.44
N GLY A 327 -24.91 -11.05 17.37
CA GLY A 327 -24.95 -9.59 17.36
C GLY A 327 -23.78 -8.91 16.66
N PHE A 328 -22.69 -9.61 16.31
CA PHE A 328 -21.55 -9.04 15.59
C PHE A 328 -21.95 -8.25 14.35
N ILE A 329 -22.80 -8.85 13.48
CA ILE A 329 -23.29 -8.19 12.26
C ILE A 329 -24.04 -6.89 12.61
N ASN A 330 -24.96 -6.91 13.59
CA ASN A 330 -25.70 -5.71 13.99
C ASN A 330 -24.79 -4.63 14.55
N LYS A 331 -23.85 -4.98 15.44
CA LYS A 331 -22.88 -4.04 16.00
C LYS A 331 -22.05 -3.38 14.90
N THR A 332 -21.58 -4.17 13.94
CA THR A 332 -20.80 -3.69 12.80
C THR A 332 -21.63 -2.77 11.90
N LEU A 333 -22.87 -3.15 11.56
CA LEU A 333 -23.75 -2.33 10.75
C LEU A 333 -24.15 -1.03 11.45
N ASN A 334 -24.33 -1.03 12.77
CA ASN A 334 -24.58 0.18 13.53
C ASN A 334 -23.36 1.11 13.50
N LEU A 335 -22.17 0.56 13.70
CA LEU A 335 -20.92 1.33 13.62
C LEU A 335 -20.74 1.95 12.23
N LEU A 336 -21.00 1.20 11.15
CA LEU A 336 -20.96 1.71 9.78
C LEU A 336 -21.90 2.92 9.57
N GLN A 337 -23.09 2.93 10.17
CA GLN A 337 -24.04 4.03 10.02
C GLN A 337 -23.64 5.32 10.75
N THR A 338 -22.88 5.21 11.82
CA THR A 338 -22.38 6.38 12.58
C THR A 338 -21.12 6.98 12.00
N ARG A 339 -20.43 6.27 11.12
CA ARG A 339 -19.19 6.72 10.50
C ARG A 339 -19.45 7.76 9.41
N ARG A 340 -18.51 8.67 9.29
CA ARG A 340 -18.48 9.64 8.20
C ARG A 340 -17.16 9.48 7.43
N SER A 341 -17.26 9.51 6.13
CA SER A 341 -16.09 9.62 5.26
C SER A 341 -15.39 10.97 5.50
N SER A 342 -14.06 10.95 5.46
CA SER A 342 -13.22 12.14 5.55
C SER A 342 -12.34 12.25 4.32
N ARG A 343 -11.90 13.48 4.01
CA ARG A 343 -10.86 13.68 3.01
C ARG A 343 -9.50 13.40 3.63
N ALA A 344 -8.58 12.85 2.84
CA ALA A 344 -7.21 12.68 3.28
C ALA A 344 -6.53 14.06 3.42
N ASP A 345 -5.73 14.22 4.47
CA ASP A 345 -4.87 15.38 4.64
C ASP A 345 -3.62 15.20 3.77
N VAL A 346 -3.56 15.91 2.64
CA VAL A 346 -2.47 15.82 1.67
C VAL A 346 -2.08 17.23 1.24
N ASP A 347 -0.78 17.49 1.18
CA ASP A 347 -0.25 18.75 0.64
C ASP A 347 -0.40 18.78 -0.89
N PHE A 348 -1.42 19.50 -1.36
CA PHE A 348 -1.70 19.65 -2.79
C PHE A 348 -0.60 20.39 -3.55
N ALA A 349 0.20 21.25 -2.89
CA ALA A 349 1.30 21.95 -3.54
C ALA A 349 2.38 20.97 -4.00
N ILE A 350 2.69 19.95 -3.18
CA ILE A 350 3.61 18.87 -3.56
C ILE A 350 3.06 18.06 -4.73
N LEU A 351 1.78 17.71 -4.70
CA LEU A 351 1.16 16.91 -5.77
C LEU A 351 1.23 17.61 -7.13
N ASN A 352 1.27 18.95 -7.16
CA ASN A 352 1.39 19.74 -8.39
C ASN A 352 2.77 19.63 -9.05
N GLN A 353 3.81 19.25 -8.31
CA GLN A 353 5.17 19.16 -8.87
C GLN A 353 5.34 17.98 -9.83
N ASN A 354 4.50 16.95 -9.67
CA ASN A 354 4.42 15.84 -10.62
C ASN A 354 2.96 15.45 -10.82
N THR A 355 2.30 16.04 -11.78
CA THR A 355 0.87 15.80 -12.04
C THR A 355 0.54 14.34 -12.38
N THR A 356 1.49 13.61 -12.97
CA THR A 356 1.33 12.20 -13.33
C THR A 356 1.00 11.32 -12.11
N TYR A 357 1.78 11.47 -11.04
CA TYR A 357 1.59 10.73 -9.79
C TYR A 357 0.64 11.49 -8.85
N GLY A 358 0.74 12.81 -8.83
CA GLY A 358 -0.05 13.68 -7.96
C GLY A 358 -1.55 13.61 -8.23
N ASP A 359 -1.98 13.53 -9.48
CA ASP A 359 -3.39 13.46 -9.85
C ASP A 359 -4.10 12.21 -9.30
N ARG A 360 -3.37 11.10 -9.13
CA ARG A 360 -3.90 9.89 -8.50
C ARG A 360 -4.22 10.13 -7.02
N PHE A 361 -3.28 10.72 -6.29
CA PHE A 361 -3.47 11.07 -4.87
C PHE A 361 -4.47 12.21 -4.70
N ARG A 362 -4.48 13.19 -5.60
CA ARG A 362 -5.44 14.29 -5.59
C ARG A 362 -6.86 13.80 -5.72
N ARG A 363 -7.16 12.94 -6.71
CA ARG A 363 -8.48 12.35 -6.89
C ARG A 363 -8.97 11.63 -5.63
N PHE A 364 -8.06 10.92 -4.97
CA PHE A 364 -8.37 10.27 -3.70
C PHE A 364 -8.55 11.30 -2.56
N ALA A 365 -7.65 12.29 -2.43
CA ALA A 365 -7.70 13.29 -1.37
C ALA A 365 -8.91 14.23 -1.49
N GLU A 366 -9.35 14.54 -2.71
CA GLU A 366 -10.56 15.35 -2.98
C GLU A 366 -11.86 14.59 -2.72
N SER A 367 -11.82 13.27 -2.71
CA SER A 367 -12.98 12.42 -2.54
C SER A 367 -13.11 11.94 -1.10
N PRO A 368 -14.31 12.03 -0.48
CA PRO A 368 -14.49 11.48 0.85
C PRO A 368 -14.38 9.95 0.81
N ALA A 369 -13.52 9.41 1.66
CA ALA A 369 -13.31 7.98 1.81
C ALA A 369 -13.43 7.55 3.27
N ASP A 370 -13.84 6.32 3.52
CA ASP A 370 -13.83 5.71 4.83
C ASP A 370 -13.13 4.33 4.78
N PRO A 371 -11.78 4.31 4.86
CA PRO A 371 -11.03 3.05 4.82
C PRO A 371 -11.43 2.07 5.93
N LEU A 372 -11.71 2.56 7.14
CA LEU A 372 -12.18 1.67 8.21
C LEU A 372 -13.58 1.17 7.93
N GLY A 373 -14.49 2.01 7.43
CA GLY A 373 -15.83 1.58 7.00
C GLY A 373 -15.75 0.49 5.94
N LEU A 374 -14.87 0.63 4.95
CA LEU A 374 -14.62 -0.40 3.95
C LEU A 374 -14.09 -1.70 4.60
N HIS A 375 -13.14 -1.60 5.55
CA HIS A 375 -12.67 -2.75 6.29
C HIS A 375 -13.80 -3.45 7.07
N LEU A 376 -14.65 -2.69 7.78
CA LEU A 376 -15.77 -3.23 8.55
C LEU A 376 -16.81 -3.91 7.65
N ALA A 377 -17.15 -3.30 6.51
CA ALA A 377 -18.04 -3.87 5.52
C ALA A 377 -17.49 -5.19 4.96
N PHE A 378 -16.17 -5.22 4.68
CA PHE A 378 -15.48 -6.42 4.23
C PHE A 378 -15.48 -7.52 5.30
N MET A 379 -15.18 -7.19 6.57
CA MET A 379 -15.22 -8.15 7.67
C MET A 379 -16.64 -8.70 7.90
N ALA A 380 -17.66 -7.85 7.85
CA ALA A 380 -19.06 -8.29 7.97
C ALA A 380 -19.45 -9.25 6.84
N SER A 381 -19.04 -8.96 5.59
CA SER A 381 -19.38 -9.80 4.43
C SER A 381 -18.77 -11.20 4.46
N HIS A 382 -17.78 -11.44 5.31
CA HIS A 382 -17.15 -12.75 5.52
C HIS A 382 -17.83 -13.60 6.60
N ALA A 383 -18.81 -13.05 7.33
CA ALA A 383 -19.59 -13.82 8.27
C ALA A 383 -20.46 -14.86 7.53
N ASP A 384 -20.70 -16.01 8.17
CA ASP A 384 -21.47 -17.11 7.60
C ASP A 384 -22.84 -16.61 7.08
N ALA A 385 -23.20 -17.06 5.89
CA ALA A 385 -24.46 -16.67 5.24
C ALA A 385 -25.70 -16.96 6.08
N GLY A 386 -25.68 -18.01 6.91
CA GLY A 386 -26.77 -18.37 7.82
C GLY A 386 -27.01 -17.37 8.95
N ASN A 387 -26.02 -16.55 9.27
CA ASN A 387 -26.11 -15.54 10.34
C ASN A 387 -26.72 -14.22 9.89
N TRP A 388 -26.98 -14.05 8.58
CA TRP A 388 -27.52 -12.85 8.01
C TRP A 388 -29.04 -12.85 7.93
N ARG A 389 -29.67 -11.72 8.36
CA ARG A 389 -31.08 -11.43 8.10
C ARG A 389 -31.21 -10.58 6.84
N PRO A 390 -32.29 -10.73 6.03
CA PRO A 390 -32.48 -9.94 4.81
C PRO A 390 -32.36 -8.42 5.01
N ALA A 391 -32.87 -7.89 6.10
CA ALA A 391 -32.78 -6.47 6.44
C ALA A 391 -31.34 -6.01 6.74
N GLN A 392 -30.51 -6.87 7.31
CA GLN A 392 -29.08 -6.58 7.57
C GLN A 392 -28.29 -6.51 6.26
N MET A 393 -28.52 -7.47 5.37
CA MET A 393 -27.89 -7.49 4.04
C MET A 393 -28.31 -6.25 3.22
N GLN A 394 -29.58 -5.85 3.29
CA GLN A 394 -30.05 -4.63 2.65
C GLN A 394 -29.33 -3.38 3.19
N ARG A 395 -29.11 -3.30 4.52
CA ARG A 395 -28.37 -2.19 5.14
C ARG A 395 -26.93 -2.13 4.63
N LEU A 396 -26.24 -3.28 4.55
CA LEU A 396 -24.86 -3.35 4.04
C LEU A 396 -24.82 -2.93 2.56
N ALA A 397 -25.72 -3.48 1.74
CA ALA A 397 -25.79 -3.13 0.32
C ALA A 397 -26.06 -1.63 0.10
N SER A 398 -26.94 -1.04 0.92
CA SER A 398 -27.25 0.40 0.85
C SER A 398 -26.02 1.25 1.21
N TRP A 399 -25.26 0.86 2.24
CA TRP A 399 -24.04 1.55 2.64
C TRP A 399 -22.97 1.47 1.53
N LEU A 400 -22.78 0.29 0.92
CA LEU A 400 -21.84 0.08 -0.18
C LEU A 400 -22.20 0.91 -1.41
N ARG A 401 -23.48 0.97 -1.78
CA ARG A 401 -23.96 1.80 -2.89
C ARG A 401 -23.72 3.29 -2.64
N GLU A 402 -23.95 3.75 -1.42
CA GLU A 402 -23.69 5.15 -1.07
C GLU A 402 -22.19 5.47 -1.12
N SER A 403 -21.35 4.59 -0.56
CA SER A 403 -19.88 4.73 -0.63
C SER A 403 -19.36 4.74 -2.06
N LEU A 404 -19.98 3.94 -2.95
CA LEU A 404 -19.57 3.87 -4.35
C LEU A 404 -19.85 5.17 -5.11
N LYS A 405 -20.89 5.92 -4.77
CA LYS A 405 -21.18 7.22 -5.41
C LYS A 405 -20.05 8.25 -5.20
N HIS A 406 -19.35 8.14 -4.08
CA HIS A 406 -18.28 9.06 -3.69
C HIS A 406 -16.88 8.52 -3.99
N ALA A 407 -16.77 7.23 -4.33
CA ALA A 407 -15.48 6.61 -4.63
C ALA A 407 -14.95 7.09 -5.99
N PRO A 408 -13.69 7.57 -6.09
CA PRO A 408 -13.13 8.06 -7.33
C PRO A 408 -13.03 6.94 -8.36
N ALA A 409 -13.68 7.12 -9.51
CA ALA A 409 -13.61 6.16 -10.60
C ALA A 409 -12.16 5.91 -11.07
N GLY A 410 -11.83 4.65 -11.43
CA GLY A 410 -10.50 4.27 -11.87
C GLY A 410 -9.45 4.15 -10.76
N THR A 411 -9.87 4.12 -9.50
CA THR A 411 -9.01 3.81 -8.35
C THR A 411 -9.26 2.39 -7.83
N ASN A 412 -8.25 1.76 -7.21
CA ASN A 412 -8.45 0.48 -6.55
C ASN A 412 -9.49 0.56 -5.41
N TYR A 413 -9.61 1.72 -4.76
CA TYR A 413 -10.65 1.95 -3.76
C TYR A 413 -12.06 1.78 -4.34
N HIS A 414 -12.33 2.40 -5.51
CA HIS A 414 -13.59 2.22 -6.24
C HIS A 414 -13.82 0.75 -6.63
N GLU A 415 -12.80 0.10 -7.17
CA GLU A 415 -12.90 -1.30 -7.62
C GLU A 415 -13.21 -2.26 -6.46
N VAL A 416 -12.58 -2.07 -5.29
CA VAL A 416 -12.82 -2.93 -4.12
C VAL A 416 -14.25 -2.75 -3.61
N ILE A 417 -14.74 -1.51 -3.51
CA ILE A 417 -16.14 -1.25 -3.10
C ILE A 417 -17.11 -1.84 -4.12
N ASN A 418 -16.82 -1.67 -5.41
CA ASN A 418 -17.66 -2.18 -6.48
C ASN A 418 -17.80 -3.70 -6.40
N ARG A 419 -16.69 -4.43 -6.31
CA ARG A 419 -16.69 -5.90 -6.17
C ARG A 419 -17.42 -6.36 -4.91
N LEU A 420 -17.17 -5.69 -3.78
CA LEU A 420 -17.85 -6.03 -2.53
C LEU A 420 -19.37 -5.80 -2.64
N SER A 421 -19.78 -4.72 -3.29
CA SER A 421 -21.19 -4.42 -3.56
C SER A 421 -21.82 -5.49 -4.46
N ASP A 422 -21.13 -5.91 -5.53
CA ASP A 422 -21.59 -6.98 -6.42
C ASP A 422 -21.78 -8.30 -5.66
N ASN A 423 -20.80 -8.69 -4.85
CA ASN A 423 -20.85 -9.91 -4.05
C ASN A 423 -22.04 -9.90 -3.07
N VAL A 424 -22.22 -8.79 -2.34
CA VAL A 424 -23.32 -8.63 -1.38
C VAL A 424 -24.67 -8.63 -2.11
N GLU A 425 -24.81 -7.90 -3.22
CA GLU A 425 -26.06 -7.81 -3.98
C GLU A 425 -26.43 -9.15 -4.66
N ASN A 426 -25.44 -9.92 -5.10
CA ASN A 426 -25.66 -11.25 -5.68
C ASN A 426 -26.16 -12.26 -4.62
N ALA A 427 -25.78 -12.08 -3.37
CA ALA A 427 -26.28 -12.89 -2.25
C ALA A 427 -27.69 -12.50 -1.78
N LEU A 428 -28.26 -11.36 -2.25
CA LEU A 428 -29.61 -10.92 -1.89
C LEU A 428 -30.68 -11.76 -2.58
N THR A 429 -31.79 -12.02 -1.85
CA THR A 429 -33.00 -12.55 -2.48
C THR A 429 -33.57 -11.57 -3.51
N PRO A 430 -34.28 -12.05 -4.56
CA PRO A 430 -34.88 -11.17 -5.56
C PRO A 430 -35.79 -10.08 -4.96
N ALA A 431 -36.55 -10.40 -3.91
CA ALA A 431 -37.45 -9.45 -3.22
C ALA A 431 -36.66 -8.34 -2.50
N VAL A 432 -35.52 -8.65 -1.86
CA VAL A 432 -34.68 -7.64 -1.19
C VAL A 432 -33.95 -6.80 -2.24
N ARG A 433 -33.46 -7.42 -3.31
CA ARG A 433 -32.80 -6.72 -4.41
C ARG A 433 -33.74 -5.73 -5.10
N ALA A 434 -35.01 -6.10 -5.32
CA ALA A 434 -36.03 -5.21 -5.87
C ALA A 434 -36.26 -3.96 -5.01
N LYS A 435 -36.22 -4.06 -3.66
CA LYS A 435 -36.32 -2.94 -2.74
C LYS A 435 -35.17 -1.95 -2.81
N LEU A 436 -34.00 -2.39 -3.22
CA LEU A 436 -32.83 -1.52 -3.41
C LEU A 436 -32.95 -0.66 -4.69
N GLY A 437 -33.89 -1.00 -5.60
CA GLY A 437 -34.01 -0.37 -6.90
C GLY A 437 -32.83 -0.74 -7.84
N ALA A 438 -32.88 -0.22 -9.06
CA ALA A 438 -31.78 -0.36 -9.99
C ALA A 438 -30.54 0.33 -9.41
N ARG A 439 -29.40 -0.35 -9.48
CA ARG A 439 -28.12 0.29 -9.18
C ARG A 439 -27.97 1.44 -10.18
N ALA A 440 -27.57 2.62 -9.71
CA ALA A 440 -27.13 3.66 -10.62
C ALA A 440 -25.90 3.10 -11.37
N THR A 441 -26.15 2.45 -12.49
CA THR A 441 -25.09 2.19 -13.45
C THR A 441 -24.59 3.57 -13.82
N THR A 442 -23.29 3.83 -13.70
CA THR A 442 -22.68 4.89 -14.50
C THR A 442 -23.21 4.64 -15.91
N PRO A 443 -24.00 5.57 -16.49
CA PRO A 443 -24.55 5.32 -17.81
C PRO A 443 -23.37 4.88 -18.65
N SER A 444 -23.43 3.72 -19.28
CA SER A 444 -22.48 3.40 -20.34
C SER A 444 -22.72 4.52 -21.35
N SER A 445 -21.85 5.52 -21.34
CA SER A 445 -21.90 6.59 -22.31
C SER A 445 -22.02 5.91 -23.66
N PRO A 446 -22.93 6.31 -24.54
CA PRO A 446 -23.08 5.68 -25.84
C PRO A 446 -21.69 5.57 -26.45
N ARG A 447 -21.34 4.37 -26.92
CA ARG A 447 -19.99 4.09 -27.44
C ARG A 447 -19.65 5.15 -28.49
N ILE A 448 -18.65 5.94 -28.22
CA ILE A 448 -18.18 6.97 -29.13
C ILE A 448 -17.53 6.25 -30.31
N LEU A 449 -18.03 6.53 -31.50
CA LEU A 449 -17.51 5.93 -32.74
C LEU A 449 -16.51 6.88 -33.39
N PRO A 450 -15.49 6.33 -34.08
CA PRO A 450 -14.62 7.12 -34.95
C PRO A 450 -15.42 7.85 -36.02
N GLN A 451 -14.96 9.00 -36.46
CA GLN A 451 -15.58 9.71 -37.58
C GLN A 451 -15.26 9.05 -38.90
N GLY A 452 -14.07 8.41 -38.98
CA GLY A 452 -13.63 7.73 -40.21
C GLY A 452 -13.61 8.62 -41.46
N PRO A 453 -13.37 8.06 -42.62
CA PRO A 453 -13.02 6.66 -42.82
C PRO A 453 -11.64 6.32 -42.24
N GLY A 454 -11.55 5.14 -41.59
CA GLY A 454 -10.30 4.61 -41.10
C GLY A 454 -9.38 4.13 -42.23
N ARG A 455 -8.17 3.77 -41.88
CA ARG A 455 -7.18 3.20 -42.80
C ARG A 455 -6.18 2.32 -42.04
N ASN A 456 -5.52 1.43 -42.75
CA ASN A 456 -4.44 0.63 -42.16
C ASN A 456 -3.22 1.53 -41.88
N TRP A 457 -2.93 1.78 -40.58
CA TRP A 457 -1.83 2.61 -40.14
C TRP A 457 -0.57 1.77 -39.89
N THR A 458 0.39 1.89 -40.81
CA THR A 458 1.77 1.45 -40.56
C THR A 458 2.50 2.51 -39.72
N LEU A 459 3.55 2.14 -39.00
CA LEU A 459 4.35 3.11 -38.22
C LEU A 459 4.85 4.26 -39.08
N THR A 460 5.38 3.98 -40.28
CA THR A 460 5.87 4.99 -41.21
C THR A 460 4.76 5.96 -41.64
N ALA A 461 3.57 5.44 -41.96
CA ALA A 461 2.44 6.26 -42.37
C ALA A 461 1.92 7.12 -41.21
N ALA A 462 1.87 6.57 -40.00
CA ALA A 462 1.45 7.31 -38.79
C ALA A 462 2.45 8.40 -38.41
N LEU A 463 3.75 8.13 -38.48
CA LEU A 463 4.81 9.12 -38.26
C LEU A 463 4.74 10.27 -39.24
N LYS A 464 4.54 9.98 -40.54
CA LYS A 464 4.37 10.99 -41.58
C LYS A 464 3.10 11.82 -41.35
N ALA A 465 1.99 11.18 -41.04
CA ALA A 465 0.71 11.85 -40.81
C ALA A 465 0.78 12.80 -39.58
N THR A 466 1.52 12.44 -38.56
CA THR A 466 1.61 13.20 -37.30
C THR A 466 2.86 14.09 -37.21
N GLU A 467 3.57 14.34 -38.30
CA GLU A 467 4.81 15.12 -38.33
C GLU A 467 4.62 16.51 -37.71
N THR A 468 3.47 17.12 -37.94
CA THR A 468 3.08 18.39 -37.34
C THR A 468 1.86 18.22 -36.44
N LEU A 469 1.99 18.59 -35.18
CA LEU A 469 0.95 18.53 -34.15
C LEU A 469 0.58 19.92 -33.60
N SER A 470 0.69 20.95 -34.38
CA SER A 470 0.24 22.32 -34.04
C SER A 470 -1.22 22.53 -34.46
N ARG A 471 -1.94 23.39 -33.74
CA ARG A 471 -3.34 23.74 -34.01
C ARG A 471 -4.28 22.53 -34.03
N ARG A 472 -4.11 21.66 -33.05
CA ARG A 472 -4.95 20.46 -32.93
C ARG A 472 -6.22 20.72 -32.13
N ASN A 473 -7.19 19.83 -32.25
CA ASN A 473 -8.45 19.93 -31.54
C ASN A 473 -8.43 19.03 -30.30
N PHE A 474 -8.38 19.64 -29.11
CA PHE A 474 -8.37 18.92 -27.83
C PHE A 474 -9.60 18.01 -27.65
N ALA A 475 -10.80 18.55 -27.93
CA ALA A 475 -12.05 17.80 -27.76
C ALA A 475 -12.12 16.59 -28.71
N ASN A 476 -11.63 16.75 -29.94
CA ASN A 476 -11.56 15.67 -30.90
C ASN A 476 -10.51 14.62 -30.52
N GLY A 477 -9.35 15.05 -29.99
CA GLY A 477 -8.33 14.13 -29.47
C GLY A 477 -8.84 13.28 -28.29
N ARG A 478 -9.55 13.89 -27.34
CA ARG A 478 -10.24 13.17 -26.25
C ARG A 478 -11.29 12.21 -26.79
N ARG A 479 -12.09 12.63 -27.76
CA ARG A 479 -13.07 11.77 -28.39
C ARG A 479 -12.41 10.59 -29.13
N ALA A 480 -11.32 10.82 -29.86
CA ALA A 480 -10.58 9.77 -30.57
C ALA A 480 -9.94 8.75 -29.61
N TYR A 481 -9.53 9.17 -28.40
CA TYR A 481 -9.06 8.29 -27.33
C TYR A 481 -10.15 7.27 -26.90
N GLU A 482 -11.38 7.73 -26.76
CA GLU A 482 -12.53 6.89 -26.42
C GLU A 482 -12.97 6.04 -27.64
N ALA A 483 -13.00 6.65 -28.83
CA ALA A 483 -13.40 6.00 -30.08
C ALA A 483 -12.46 4.85 -30.52
N ALA A 484 -11.16 4.99 -30.26
CA ALA A 484 -10.17 3.94 -30.49
C ALA A 484 -10.10 2.90 -29.35
N SER A 485 -11.09 2.90 -28.44
CA SER A 485 -11.17 1.97 -27.28
C SER A 485 -9.98 2.01 -26.32
N CYS A 486 -9.17 3.06 -26.31
CA CYS A 486 -8.07 3.19 -25.37
C CYS A 486 -8.57 3.25 -23.91
N ALA A 487 -9.69 3.94 -23.68
CA ALA A 487 -10.35 4.07 -22.38
C ALA A 487 -10.90 2.74 -21.84
N ASP A 488 -11.10 1.72 -22.66
CA ASP A 488 -11.58 0.41 -22.22
C ASP A 488 -10.53 -0.35 -21.40
N CYS A 489 -9.23 0.00 -21.58
CA CYS A 489 -8.12 -0.66 -20.90
C CYS A 489 -7.23 0.29 -20.10
N HIS A 490 -7.14 1.55 -20.47
CA HIS A 490 -6.21 2.52 -19.86
C HIS A 490 -6.92 3.64 -19.14
N VAL A 491 -6.41 4.01 -17.97
CA VAL A 491 -6.76 5.28 -17.31
C VAL A 491 -5.89 6.39 -17.88
N PHE A 492 -6.50 7.49 -18.34
CA PHE A 492 -5.83 8.68 -18.81
C PHE A 492 -6.67 9.94 -18.52
N ALA A 493 -6.04 10.98 -17.99
CA ALA A 493 -6.71 12.20 -17.58
C ALA A 493 -8.00 11.97 -16.75
N GLY A 494 -7.94 11.01 -15.83
CA GLY A 494 -9.02 10.66 -14.94
C GLY A 494 -10.15 9.80 -15.52
N LYS A 495 -10.04 9.32 -16.75
CA LYS A 495 -11.05 8.51 -17.43
C LYS A 495 -10.48 7.18 -17.89
N GLY A 496 -11.33 6.15 -17.94
CA GLY A 496 -11.01 4.83 -18.45
C GLY A 496 -10.88 3.75 -17.36
N LYS A 497 -10.46 2.55 -17.77
CA LYS A 497 -10.34 1.36 -16.90
C LYS A 497 -8.86 1.04 -16.64
N ALA A 498 -8.56 0.45 -15.49
CA ALA A 498 -7.18 0.15 -15.06
C ALA A 498 -6.74 -1.30 -15.40
N PHE A 499 -7.10 -1.81 -16.57
CA PHE A 499 -6.62 -3.12 -17.03
C PHE A 499 -5.19 -3.03 -17.56
N GLY A 500 -4.90 -2.04 -18.37
CA GLY A 500 -3.57 -1.71 -18.88
C GLY A 500 -2.86 -0.68 -17.99
N PRO A 501 -1.62 -0.30 -18.34
CA PRO A 501 -0.90 0.77 -17.63
C PRO A 501 -1.66 2.10 -17.70
N VAL A 502 -1.54 2.86 -16.61
CA VAL A 502 -2.01 4.26 -16.57
C VAL A 502 -1.16 5.09 -17.50
N LEU A 503 -1.82 5.91 -18.34
CA LEU A 503 -1.15 6.71 -19.36
C LEU A 503 -0.81 8.14 -18.92
N ASP A 504 -1.20 8.57 -17.72
CA ASP A 504 -0.84 9.89 -17.20
C ASP A 504 0.69 10.05 -17.20
N GLY A 505 1.20 11.23 -17.61
CA GLY A 505 2.61 11.53 -17.80
C GLY A 505 3.29 10.81 -18.95
N LEU A 506 2.53 10.42 -19.92
CA LEU A 506 3.01 9.74 -21.12
C LEU A 506 4.00 10.59 -21.90
N SER A 507 3.80 11.93 -21.94
CA SER A 507 4.70 12.88 -22.62
C SER A 507 6.13 12.90 -22.09
N GLN A 508 6.32 12.54 -20.81
CA GLN A 508 7.63 12.48 -20.16
C GLN A 508 8.36 11.17 -20.47
N ARG A 509 7.64 10.12 -20.86
CA ARG A 509 8.15 8.78 -21.07
C ARG A 509 8.32 8.41 -22.54
N TYR A 510 7.53 9.01 -23.41
CA TYR A 510 7.45 8.66 -24.81
C TYR A 510 7.62 9.88 -25.70
N SER A 511 8.47 9.76 -26.67
CA SER A 511 8.44 10.64 -27.85
C SER A 511 7.25 10.28 -28.75
N ARG A 512 6.91 11.14 -29.68
CA ARG A 512 5.89 10.85 -30.69
C ARG A 512 6.14 9.53 -31.40
N GLY A 513 7.40 9.26 -31.75
CA GLY A 513 7.78 8.04 -32.47
C GLY A 513 7.60 6.78 -31.63
N THR A 514 8.12 6.79 -30.40
CA THR A 514 8.01 5.65 -29.48
C THR A 514 6.58 5.41 -29.01
N LEU A 515 5.76 6.46 -28.88
CA LEU A 515 4.34 6.35 -28.57
C LEU A 515 3.57 5.61 -29.69
N LEU A 516 3.73 6.06 -30.93
CA LEU A 516 3.06 5.42 -32.06
C LEU A 516 3.53 3.98 -32.28
N GLU A 517 4.82 3.72 -32.07
CA GLU A 517 5.38 2.37 -32.14
C GLU A 517 4.76 1.46 -31.06
N ALA A 518 4.63 1.94 -29.82
CA ALA A 518 4.03 1.18 -28.73
C ALA A 518 2.55 0.86 -28.97
N ILE A 519 1.81 1.73 -29.68
CA ILE A 519 0.39 1.48 -30.01
C ILE A 519 0.25 0.53 -31.22
N ILE A 520 1.09 0.67 -32.22
CA ILE A 520 1.01 -0.13 -33.46
C ILE A 520 1.63 -1.52 -33.27
N HIS A 521 2.69 -1.61 -32.47
CA HIS A 521 3.43 -2.84 -32.20
C HIS A 521 3.48 -3.15 -30.70
N PRO A 522 2.34 -3.40 -30.02
CA PRO A 522 2.25 -3.45 -28.57
C PRO A 522 3.00 -4.62 -27.93
N SER A 523 3.35 -5.66 -28.69
CA SER A 523 4.11 -6.81 -28.19
C SER A 523 5.63 -6.61 -28.25
N ARG A 524 6.12 -5.50 -28.85
CA ARG A 524 7.56 -5.29 -29.07
C ARG A 524 8.34 -4.96 -27.78
N ALA A 525 7.66 -4.32 -26.82
CA ALA A 525 8.22 -3.96 -25.52
C ALA A 525 7.14 -4.17 -24.44
N LEU A 526 6.94 -5.42 -24.03
CA LEU A 526 5.90 -5.80 -23.07
C LEU A 526 6.52 -5.94 -21.67
N PRO A 527 6.19 -5.08 -20.69
CA PRO A 527 6.59 -5.27 -19.31
C PRO A 527 5.97 -6.54 -18.72
N GLU A 528 6.73 -7.32 -17.95
CA GLU A 528 6.27 -8.56 -17.32
C GLU A 528 4.98 -8.39 -16.50
N THR A 529 4.82 -7.25 -15.83
CA THR A 529 3.63 -6.92 -15.02
C THR A 529 2.34 -6.82 -15.83
N TYR A 530 2.43 -6.67 -17.16
CA TYR A 530 1.28 -6.61 -18.08
C TYR A 530 1.25 -7.77 -19.06
N ALA A 531 2.20 -8.70 -18.95
CA ALA A 531 2.19 -9.90 -19.76
C ALA A 531 0.99 -10.79 -19.37
N THR A 532 0.43 -11.49 -20.32
CA THR A 532 -0.56 -12.53 -20.09
C THR A 532 0.13 -13.85 -19.83
N SER A 533 -0.50 -14.70 -19.00
CA SER A 533 -0.09 -16.08 -18.82
C SER A 533 -0.99 -17.00 -19.65
N VAL A 534 -0.38 -18.03 -20.21
CA VAL A 534 -1.08 -19.15 -20.85
C VAL A 534 -1.00 -20.34 -19.91
N ILE A 535 -2.16 -20.77 -19.41
CA ILE A 535 -2.29 -21.86 -18.45
C ILE A 535 -2.89 -23.06 -19.17
N THR A 536 -2.14 -24.15 -19.25
CA THR A 536 -2.64 -25.43 -19.76
C THR A 536 -3.00 -26.34 -18.60
N THR A 537 -4.22 -26.85 -18.57
CA THR A 537 -4.67 -27.78 -17.55
C THR A 537 -4.32 -29.23 -17.89
N LYS A 538 -4.37 -30.13 -16.90
CA LYS A 538 -4.18 -31.56 -17.09
C LYS A 538 -5.24 -32.20 -18.02
N SER A 539 -6.41 -31.58 -18.13
CA SER A 539 -7.47 -31.98 -19.05
C SER A 539 -7.28 -31.47 -20.48
N GLY A 540 -6.22 -30.66 -20.73
CA GLY A 540 -5.92 -30.06 -22.02
C GLY A 540 -6.61 -28.73 -22.31
N ASN A 541 -7.40 -28.18 -21.39
CA ASN A 541 -7.97 -26.83 -21.53
C ASN A 541 -6.87 -25.79 -21.43
N VAL A 542 -6.97 -24.74 -22.24
CA VAL A 542 -6.03 -23.61 -22.25
C VAL A 542 -6.75 -22.35 -21.85
N PHE A 543 -6.22 -21.68 -20.83
CA PHE A 543 -6.67 -20.38 -20.36
C PHE A 543 -5.59 -19.35 -20.68
N SER A 544 -5.96 -18.22 -21.25
CA SER A 544 -5.01 -17.15 -21.58
C SER A 544 -5.51 -15.84 -21.00
N GLY A 545 -4.75 -15.24 -20.12
CA GLY A 545 -5.18 -13.99 -19.47
C GLY A 545 -4.15 -13.45 -18.49
N ARG A 546 -4.53 -12.39 -17.79
CA ARG A 546 -3.71 -11.83 -16.74
C ARG A 546 -4.01 -12.52 -15.41
N ILE A 547 -2.98 -13.03 -14.72
CA ILE A 547 -3.12 -13.52 -13.36
C ILE A 547 -3.37 -12.31 -12.45
N VAL A 548 -4.56 -12.29 -11.84
CA VAL A 548 -5.00 -11.20 -10.94
C VAL A 548 -4.51 -11.44 -9.52
N SER A 549 -4.56 -12.69 -9.10
CA SER A 549 -4.04 -13.12 -7.79
C SER A 549 -3.71 -14.61 -7.80
N ARG A 550 -2.92 -15.03 -6.82
CA ARG A 550 -2.54 -16.43 -6.59
C ARG A 550 -2.58 -16.72 -5.10
N ASP A 551 -3.09 -17.89 -4.72
CA ASP A 551 -3.03 -18.42 -3.37
C ASP A 551 -2.42 -19.84 -3.38
N LYS A 552 -2.41 -20.52 -2.22
CA LYS A 552 -1.88 -21.88 -2.09
C LYS A 552 -2.71 -22.93 -2.82
N GLU A 553 -3.96 -22.62 -3.11
CA GLU A 553 -4.93 -23.55 -3.69
C GLU A 553 -5.04 -23.37 -5.21
N GLY A 554 -4.57 -22.22 -5.77
CA GLY A 554 -4.64 -21.97 -7.21
C GLY A 554 -4.37 -20.53 -7.60
N LEU A 555 -4.87 -20.16 -8.77
CA LEU A 555 -4.75 -18.81 -9.33
C LEU A 555 -6.09 -18.29 -9.85
N PHE A 556 -6.17 -16.98 -9.92
CA PHE A 556 -7.30 -16.23 -10.45
C PHE A 556 -6.84 -15.53 -11.74
N ILE A 557 -7.48 -15.84 -12.87
CA ILE A 557 -7.10 -15.34 -14.20
C ILE A 557 -8.24 -14.51 -14.80
N ALA A 558 -7.93 -13.31 -15.29
CA ALA A 558 -8.82 -12.49 -16.09
C ALA A 558 -8.50 -12.71 -17.57
N GLU A 559 -9.35 -13.46 -18.28
CA GLU A 559 -9.13 -13.83 -19.68
C GLU A 559 -9.54 -12.72 -20.66
N ASN A 560 -10.58 -11.97 -20.31
CA ASN A 560 -11.11 -10.94 -21.20
C ASN A 560 -10.63 -9.54 -20.78
N PRO A 561 -9.76 -8.86 -21.57
CA PRO A 561 -9.29 -7.51 -21.26
C PRO A 561 -10.41 -6.45 -21.24
N PHE A 562 -11.52 -6.68 -21.92
CA PHE A 562 -12.69 -5.79 -21.93
C PHE A 562 -13.66 -6.05 -20.76
N ALA A 563 -13.55 -7.22 -20.12
CA ALA A 563 -14.29 -7.61 -18.94
C ALA A 563 -13.33 -8.09 -17.82
N PRO A 564 -12.46 -7.22 -17.28
CA PRO A 564 -11.38 -7.62 -16.36
C PRO A 564 -11.89 -8.13 -15.00
N ASN A 565 -13.17 -8.00 -14.74
CA ASN A 565 -13.84 -8.51 -13.55
C ASN A 565 -14.43 -9.92 -13.75
N ASP A 566 -14.41 -10.43 -14.97
CA ASP A 566 -14.73 -11.82 -15.26
C ASP A 566 -13.49 -12.67 -15.00
N ILE A 567 -13.41 -13.22 -13.80
CA ILE A 567 -12.21 -13.89 -13.28
C ILE A 567 -12.51 -15.37 -13.14
N ALA A 568 -11.78 -16.20 -13.87
CA ALA A 568 -11.79 -17.64 -13.70
C ALA A 568 -10.85 -18.05 -12.57
N ARG A 569 -11.29 -18.96 -11.69
CA ARG A 569 -10.45 -19.61 -10.67
C ARG A 569 -9.96 -20.95 -11.23
N LEU A 570 -8.66 -21.16 -11.19
CA LEU A 570 -8.01 -22.41 -11.56
C LEU A 570 -7.31 -22.97 -10.34
N GLU A 571 -7.72 -24.17 -9.90
CA GLU A 571 -7.06 -24.86 -8.78
C GLU A 571 -5.65 -25.31 -9.17
N GLN A 572 -4.69 -25.20 -8.25
CA GLN A 572 -3.31 -25.61 -8.49
C GLN A 572 -3.20 -27.08 -8.91
N SER A 573 -4.09 -27.92 -8.43
CA SER A 573 -4.15 -29.35 -8.74
C SER A 573 -4.46 -29.67 -10.21
N VAL A 574 -5.17 -28.77 -10.90
CA VAL A 574 -5.56 -28.97 -12.32
C VAL A 574 -4.56 -28.36 -13.30
N ILE A 575 -3.63 -27.51 -12.85
CA ILE A 575 -2.65 -26.86 -13.71
C ILE A 575 -1.58 -27.87 -14.11
N LYS A 576 -1.32 -27.99 -15.42
CA LYS A 576 -0.25 -28.79 -16.01
C LYS A 576 0.97 -27.93 -16.33
N GLN A 577 0.74 -26.76 -16.90
CA GLN A 577 1.80 -25.89 -17.39
C GLN A 577 1.34 -24.43 -17.33
N GLU A 578 2.27 -23.53 -17.04
CA GLU A 578 2.09 -22.09 -17.05
C GLU A 578 3.25 -21.46 -17.82
N GLU A 579 2.93 -20.63 -18.80
CA GLU A 579 3.90 -19.92 -19.63
C GLU A 579 3.52 -18.45 -19.76
N THR A 580 4.51 -17.59 -19.84
CA THR A 580 4.27 -16.17 -20.14
C THR A 580 4.08 -15.99 -21.64
N SER A 581 2.99 -15.36 -22.03
CA SER A 581 2.73 -15.06 -23.44
C SER A 581 3.66 -13.93 -23.93
N PRO A 582 4.31 -14.10 -25.10
CA PRO A 582 5.06 -13.01 -25.72
C PRO A 582 4.14 -11.97 -26.39
N VAL A 583 2.82 -12.22 -26.40
CA VAL A 583 1.84 -11.35 -27.06
C VAL A 583 1.19 -10.44 -26.02
N SER A 584 1.17 -9.14 -26.32
CA SER A 584 0.50 -8.13 -25.51
C SER A 584 -1.01 -8.33 -25.49
N PRO A 585 -1.68 -8.17 -24.33
CA PRO A 585 -3.15 -8.13 -24.27
C PRO A 585 -3.73 -6.86 -24.93
N MET A 586 -2.92 -5.85 -25.25
CA MET A 586 -3.33 -4.71 -26.04
C MET A 586 -3.53 -5.13 -27.49
N PRO A 587 -4.74 -4.98 -28.06
CA PRO A 587 -4.98 -5.35 -29.45
C PRO A 587 -4.14 -4.54 -30.43
N THR A 588 -3.74 -5.15 -31.52
CA THR A 588 -3.17 -4.44 -32.67
C THR A 588 -4.27 -3.70 -33.45
N ALA A 589 -3.86 -2.80 -34.35
CA ALA A 589 -4.76 -2.12 -35.27
C ALA A 589 -5.82 -1.17 -34.63
N LEU A 590 -5.69 -0.81 -33.35
CA LEU A 590 -6.60 0.13 -32.67
C LEU A 590 -6.73 1.48 -33.38
N LEU A 591 -5.64 1.96 -33.98
CA LEU A 591 -5.64 3.21 -34.74
C LEU A 591 -6.34 3.10 -36.08
N ASN A 592 -6.56 1.90 -36.62
CA ASN A 592 -7.05 1.69 -37.96
C ASN A 592 -8.50 2.19 -38.20
N SER A 593 -9.23 2.43 -37.12
CA SER A 593 -10.56 3.05 -37.17
C SER A 593 -10.53 4.56 -37.37
N LEU A 594 -9.38 5.21 -37.11
CA LEU A 594 -9.21 6.66 -37.13
C LEU A 594 -8.81 7.19 -38.51
N ASN A 595 -9.36 8.33 -38.88
CA ASN A 595 -8.88 9.11 -40.02
C ASN A 595 -7.60 9.90 -39.67
N PRO A 596 -6.91 10.55 -40.65
CA PRO A 596 -5.67 11.28 -40.40
C PRO A 596 -5.78 12.40 -39.36
N ASP A 597 -6.88 13.13 -39.32
CA ASP A 597 -7.05 14.24 -38.36
C ASP A 597 -7.37 13.72 -36.95
N GLU A 598 -8.16 12.66 -36.83
CA GLU A 598 -8.37 11.98 -35.57
C GLU A 598 -7.07 11.40 -35.00
N LEU A 599 -6.20 10.81 -35.84
CA LEU A 599 -4.89 10.32 -35.43
C LEU A 599 -3.97 11.45 -34.92
N LYS A 600 -3.95 12.59 -35.62
CA LYS A 600 -3.18 13.76 -35.20
C LYS A 600 -3.68 14.31 -33.86
N ASP A 601 -5.01 14.50 -33.73
CA ASP A 601 -5.63 15.03 -32.54
C ASP A 601 -5.46 14.08 -31.34
N LEU A 602 -5.60 12.75 -31.54
CA LEU A 602 -5.28 11.75 -30.52
C LEU A 602 -3.82 11.81 -30.08
N THR A 603 -2.90 11.88 -31.04
CA THR A 603 -1.46 11.93 -30.74
C THR A 603 -1.11 13.21 -29.96
N ALA A 604 -1.69 14.35 -30.36
CA ALA A 604 -1.53 15.60 -29.64
C ALA A 604 -2.13 15.52 -28.23
N TYR A 605 -3.32 14.94 -28.07
CA TYR A 605 -4.00 14.76 -26.79
C TYR A 605 -3.18 13.88 -25.82
N LEU A 606 -2.62 12.77 -26.29
CA LEU A 606 -1.78 11.89 -25.50
C LEU A 606 -0.47 12.55 -25.09
N LEU A 607 0.21 13.25 -26.02
CA LEU A 607 1.46 13.94 -25.75
C LEU A 607 1.27 15.25 -24.96
N ALA A 608 0.05 15.76 -24.84
CA ALA A 608 -0.31 16.86 -23.97
C ALA A 608 -0.69 16.41 -22.55
N ASP A 609 -0.58 15.10 -22.24
CA ASP A 609 -1.03 14.51 -20.97
C ASP A 609 -2.49 14.88 -20.63
N GLY A 610 -3.35 14.98 -21.63
CA GLY A 610 -4.75 15.34 -21.46
C GLY A 610 -4.99 16.77 -20.99
N LYS A 611 -4.03 17.69 -21.15
CA LYS A 611 -4.11 19.10 -20.74
C LYS A 611 -4.59 19.96 -21.90
N ALA A 612 -5.71 20.66 -21.69
CA ALA A 612 -6.29 21.52 -22.73
C ALA A 612 -5.45 22.79 -22.98
N GLU A 613 -4.62 23.17 -22.01
CA GLU A 613 -3.77 24.37 -22.04
C GLU A 613 -2.45 24.16 -22.79
N ASP A 614 -2.20 22.97 -23.31
CA ASP A 614 -0.96 22.65 -24.05
C ASP A 614 -0.89 23.44 -25.37
N SER A 615 0.31 23.93 -25.71
CA SER A 615 0.56 24.77 -26.89
C SER A 615 0.16 24.13 -28.23
N ARG A 616 0.03 22.80 -28.28
CA ARG A 616 -0.43 22.09 -29.48
C ARG A 616 -1.85 22.45 -29.89
N PHE A 617 -2.67 22.97 -28.95
CA PHE A 617 -4.08 23.29 -29.15
C PHE A 617 -4.32 24.81 -29.41
N PHE A 618 -3.31 25.65 -29.25
CA PHE A 618 -3.43 27.09 -29.41
C PHE A 618 -2.57 27.61 -30.56
N ASN A 619 -2.91 28.81 -31.04
CA ASN A 619 -2.03 29.56 -31.92
C ASN A 619 -0.88 30.12 -31.08
N SER A 620 0.37 29.83 -31.44
CA SER A 620 1.50 30.62 -30.98
C SER A 620 1.32 32.02 -31.65
N ASN A 621 0.97 33.01 -30.83
CA ASN A 621 1.08 34.41 -31.27
C ASN A 621 2.55 34.79 -31.43
#